data_f006799541d6cc0871d0d3579d1ea0bf
#
_entry.id   f006799541d6cc0871d0d3579d1ea0bf
#
_cell.length_a   1.000
_cell.length_b   1.000
_cell.length_c   1.000
_cell.angle_alpha   90.00
_cell.angle_beta   90.00
_cell.angle_gamma   90.00
#
_symmetry.space_group_name_H-M   'P 1'
#
loop_
_entity.id
_entity.type
_entity.pdbx_description
1 polymer ?
#
loop_
_entity_poly.entity_id
_entity_poly.type
_entity_poly.pdbx_seq_one_letter_code
_entity_poly.pdbx_strand_id
1 'polypeptide(L)'
;LSERIAALEPRAKNYTHRDIAEERLEYWLKPEKEAEINFDIRFGWTAAPYFINSYRSGESEVVDVLHRQGIAVGFFFFERAAAVSPEAAEALDRTIIADFRGMLSETAPGAASVVGEAFSEKRCYAEVMLWDSDRVFEAVQNWSSQASNVRAAAFHSYRRPAGILFFKSEDRSKNASDADEADEVS
;
A
#
# COMPACT_ATOMS: atom_id res chain seq x y z
N LEU A 1 -26.89 -4.17 19.91
CA LEU A 1 -25.74 -3.60 19.15
C LEU A 1 -24.96 -2.61 20.03
N SER A 2 -25.64 -1.70 20.74
CA SER A 2 -25.05 -0.69 21.64
C SER A 2 -24.20 -1.29 22.76
N GLU A 3 -24.64 -2.37 23.40
CA GLU A 3 -23.90 -3.04 24.49
C GLU A 3 -22.61 -3.71 24.00
N ARG A 4 -22.58 -4.23 22.75
CA ARG A 4 -21.37 -4.80 22.15
C ARG A 4 -20.34 -3.72 21.78
N ILE A 5 -20.80 -2.54 21.35
CA ILE A 5 -19.93 -1.41 21.04
C ILE A 5 -19.32 -0.83 22.32
N ALA A 6 -20.13 -0.66 23.38
CA ALA A 6 -19.66 -0.20 24.69
C ALA A 6 -18.63 -1.14 25.34
N ALA A 7 -18.69 -2.45 25.06
CA ALA A 7 -17.72 -3.42 25.52
C ALA A 7 -16.40 -3.40 24.73
N LEU A 8 -16.38 -2.83 23.51
CA LEU A 8 -15.19 -2.69 22.67
C LEU A 8 -14.42 -1.38 22.94
N GLU A 9 -15.10 -0.31 23.39
CA GLU A 9 -14.48 0.97 23.71
C GLU A 9 -13.30 0.91 24.71
N PRO A 10 -13.42 0.15 25.86
CA PRO A 10 -12.29 0.02 26.77
C PRO A 10 -11.10 -0.75 26.19
N ARG A 11 -11.37 -1.72 25.29
CA ARG A 11 -10.32 -2.46 24.57
C ARG A 11 -9.62 -1.59 23.53
N ALA A 12 -10.37 -0.80 22.77
CA ALA A 12 -9.81 0.11 21.77
C ALA A 12 -8.92 1.18 22.38
N LYS A 13 -9.24 1.68 23.60
CA LYS A 13 -8.41 2.66 24.33
C LYS A 13 -7.08 2.08 24.84
N ASN A 14 -6.97 0.78 24.97
CA ASN A 14 -5.76 0.08 25.43
C ASN A 14 -4.95 -0.53 24.28
N TYR A 15 -5.45 -0.50 23.03
CA TYR A 15 -4.68 -0.93 21.87
C TYR A 15 -3.57 0.11 21.59
N THR A 16 -2.35 -0.26 21.90
CA THR A 16 -1.18 0.52 21.50
C THR A 16 -0.70 0.07 20.13
N HIS A 17 0.03 0.93 19.42
CA HIS A 17 0.70 0.56 18.16
C HIS A 17 1.53 -0.73 18.23
N ARG A 18 1.95 -1.10 19.42
CA ARG A 18 2.77 -2.27 19.69
C ARG A 18 1.97 -3.57 19.59
N ASP A 19 0.73 -3.55 20.07
CA ASP A 19 -0.13 -4.73 20.14
C ASP A 19 -0.56 -5.22 18.75
N ILE A 20 -0.75 -4.30 17.79
CA ILE A 20 -1.10 -4.65 16.41
C ILE A 20 0.10 -5.28 15.67
N ALA A 21 1.33 -4.88 16.02
CA ALA A 21 2.53 -5.36 15.34
C ALA A 21 3.03 -6.74 15.83
N GLU A 22 2.52 -7.26 16.95
CA GLU A 22 2.97 -8.51 17.55
C GLU A 22 2.26 -9.75 16.97
N GLU A 23 1.05 -9.62 16.46
CA GLU A 23 0.33 -10.70 15.79
C GLU A 23 0.52 -10.62 14.26
N ARG A 24 1.62 -11.16 13.76
CA ARG A 24 1.91 -11.19 12.33
C ARG A 24 1.46 -12.52 11.73
N LEU A 25 0.63 -12.45 10.69
CA LEU A 25 0.33 -13.56 9.82
C LEU A 25 1.20 -13.47 8.56
N GLU A 26 2.11 -14.40 8.38
CA GLU A 26 2.83 -14.56 7.13
C GLU A 26 1.99 -15.37 6.14
N TYR A 27 2.04 -15.00 4.87
CA TYR A 27 1.27 -15.66 3.83
C TYR A 27 2.03 -15.74 2.51
N TRP A 28 1.74 -16.81 1.76
CA TRP A 28 2.19 -17.01 0.39
C TRP A 28 0.97 -17.20 -0.49
N LEU A 29 0.93 -16.48 -1.60
CA LEU A 29 -0.17 -16.52 -2.55
C LEU A 29 0.34 -16.95 -3.93
N LYS A 30 -0.50 -17.66 -4.67
CA LYS A 30 -0.32 -17.77 -6.11
C LYS A 30 -0.94 -16.53 -6.74
N PRO A 31 -0.18 -15.75 -7.54
CA PRO A 31 -0.74 -14.61 -8.23
C PRO A 31 -1.94 -15.03 -9.09
N GLU A 32 -3.06 -14.37 -8.91
CA GLU A 32 -4.27 -14.64 -9.69
C GLU A 32 -4.25 -13.87 -11.01
N LYS A 33 -3.71 -12.64 -10.93
CA LYS A 33 -3.62 -11.73 -12.07
C LYS A 33 -2.36 -10.87 -11.90
N GLU A 34 -1.31 -11.22 -12.62
CA GLU A 34 0.02 -10.57 -12.50
C GLU A 34 0.04 -9.08 -12.84
N ALA A 35 -0.92 -8.60 -13.62
CA ALA A 35 -1.02 -7.19 -13.99
C ALA A 35 -1.89 -6.36 -13.04
N GLU A 36 -2.74 -7.00 -12.22
CA GLU A 36 -3.69 -6.32 -11.36
C GLU A 36 -3.09 -6.04 -9.99
N ILE A 37 -3.21 -4.80 -9.52
CA ILE A 37 -2.70 -4.35 -8.23
C ILE A 37 -3.32 -5.17 -7.10
N ASN A 38 -2.51 -5.65 -6.16
CA ASN A 38 -2.85 -6.50 -5.02
C ASN A 38 -3.26 -7.96 -5.37
N PHE A 39 -3.47 -8.30 -6.64
CA PHE A 39 -3.70 -9.68 -7.09
C PHE A 39 -2.43 -10.34 -7.63
N ASP A 40 -1.36 -9.56 -7.78
CA ASP A 40 -0.02 -9.99 -8.18
C ASP A 40 0.89 -10.39 -7.01
N ILE A 41 0.42 -10.25 -5.76
CA ILE A 41 1.19 -10.54 -4.54
C ILE A 41 1.56 -12.04 -4.51
N ARG A 42 2.83 -12.30 -4.18
CA ARG A 42 3.40 -13.65 -4.01
C ARG A 42 3.58 -14.03 -2.55
N PHE A 43 4.08 -13.11 -1.74
CA PHE A 43 4.26 -13.33 -0.30
C PHE A 43 4.18 -12.01 0.47
N GLY A 44 3.94 -12.13 1.76
CA GLY A 44 3.87 -10.98 2.64
C GLY A 44 3.59 -11.36 4.08
N TRP A 45 3.42 -10.35 4.89
CA TRP A 45 2.88 -10.49 6.24
C TRP A 45 1.85 -9.39 6.50
N THR A 46 0.90 -9.67 7.38
CA THR A 46 -0.09 -8.69 7.83
C THR A 46 -0.48 -8.93 9.28
N ALA A 47 -0.74 -7.85 10.01
CA ALA A 47 -1.43 -7.87 11.30
C ALA A 47 -2.96 -7.69 11.15
N ALA A 48 -3.43 -7.47 9.92
CA ALA A 48 -4.84 -7.18 9.63
C ALA A 48 -5.38 -8.01 8.45
N PRO A 49 -5.35 -9.35 8.52
CA PRO A 49 -5.72 -10.24 7.41
C PRO A 49 -7.14 -10.02 6.90
N TYR A 50 -7.99 -9.48 7.75
CA TYR A 50 -9.37 -9.16 7.39
C TYR A 50 -9.45 -8.15 6.25
N PHE A 51 -8.60 -7.13 6.22
CA PHE A 51 -8.63 -6.09 5.17
C PHE A 51 -8.28 -6.65 3.80
N ILE A 52 -7.26 -7.52 3.73
CA ILE A 52 -6.87 -8.17 2.48
C ILE A 52 -8.02 -9.04 1.97
N ASN A 53 -8.61 -9.84 2.85
CA ASN A 53 -9.70 -10.74 2.49
C ASN A 53 -10.93 -9.96 2.00
N SER A 54 -11.32 -8.90 2.72
CA SER A 54 -12.43 -8.01 2.32
C SER A 54 -12.17 -7.34 0.97
N TYR A 55 -10.95 -6.86 0.74
CA TYR A 55 -10.58 -6.29 -0.55
C TYR A 55 -10.71 -7.31 -1.68
N ARG A 56 -10.23 -8.54 -1.48
CA ARG A 56 -10.27 -9.60 -2.50
C ARG A 56 -11.68 -10.10 -2.76
N SER A 57 -12.53 -10.20 -1.74
CA SER A 57 -13.96 -10.55 -1.88
C SER A 57 -14.84 -9.41 -2.39
N GLY A 58 -14.33 -8.16 -2.36
CA GLY A 58 -15.10 -6.97 -2.74
C GLY A 58 -16.00 -6.43 -1.64
N GLU A 59 -15.85 -6.90 -0.40
CA GLU A 59 -16.57 -6.42 0.77
C GLU A 59 -15.91 -5.15 1.31
N SER A 60 -16.70 -4.20 1.85
CA SER A 60 -16.17 -2.94 2.37
C SER A 60 -16.69 -2.54 3.74
N GLU A 61 -17.56 -3.32 4.36
CA GLU A 61 -18.29 -2.92 5.57
C GLU A 61 -17.38 -2.44 6.72
N VAL A 62 -16.29 -3.16 7.02
CA VAL A 62 -15.36 -2.77 8.08
C VAL A 62 -14.55 -1.56 7.70
N VAL A 63 -14.13 -1.49 6.45
CA VAL A 63 -13.43 -0.31 5.89
C VAL A 63 -14.32 0.92 5.97
N ASP A 64 -15.60 0.79 5.64
CA ASP A 64 -16.57 1.89 5.73
C ASP A 64 -16.82 2.36 7.18
N VAL A 65 -16.77 1.44 8.16
CA VAL A 65 -16.85 1.80 9.58
C VAL A 65 -15.65 2.64 9.99
N LEU A 66 -14.44 2.24 9.63
CA LEU A 66 -13.22 2.97 9.96
C LEU A 66 -13.17 4.34 9.27
N HIS A 67 -13.55 4.41 7.99
CA HIS A 67 -13.62 5.68 7.26
C HIS A 67 -14.60 6.67 7.90
N ARG A 68 -15.75 6.21 8.41
CA ARG A 68 -16.68 7.09 9.15
C ARG A 68 -16.10 7.61 10.47
N GLN A 69 -15.07 6.94 11.01
CA GLN A 69 -14.32 7.38 12.19
C GLN A 69 -13.09 8.23 11.83
N GLY A 70 -12.91 8.58 10.56
CA GLY A 70 -11.76 9.35 10.08
C GLY A 70 -10.47 8.53 9.92
N ILE A 71 -10.56 7.19 9.95
CA ILE A 71 -9.41 6.31 9.76
C ILE A 71 -9.44 5.78 8.33
N ALA A 72 -8.47 6.17 7.51
CA ALA A 72 -8.31 5.57 6.19
C ALA A 72 -7.48 4.29 6.28
N VAL A 73 -7.91 3.25 5.57
CA VAL A 73 -7.20 1.98 5.48
C VAL A 73 -6.98 1.60 4.02
N GLY A 74 -5.79 1.11 3.71
CA GLY A 74 -5.42 0.77 2.35
C GLY A 74 -3.97 0.31 2.28
N PHE A 75 -3.40 0.42 1.11
CA PHE A 75 -2.00 0.10 0.90
C PHE A 75 -1.35 1.10 -0.04
N PHE A 76 -0.12 1.45 0.27
CA PHE A 76 0.79 2.04 -0.70
C PHE A 76 1.39 0.91 -1.53
N PHE A 77 1.55 1.16 -2.82
CA PHE A 77 2.37 0.31 -3.66
C PHE A 77 3.45 1.13 -4.35
N PHE A 78 4.60 0.50 -4.50
CA PHE A 78 5.76 1.09 -5.12
C PHE A 78 6.23 0.17 -6.24
N GLU A 79 6.35 0.72 -7.45
CA GLU A 79 7.05 0.06 -8.53
C GLU A 79 8.52 0.43 -8.44
N ARG A 80 9.38 -0.57 -8.29
CA ARG A 80 10.81 -0.34 -8.22
C ARG A 80 11.41 0.01 -9.56
N ALA A 81 12.55 0.69 -9.54
CA ALA A 81 13.43 0.80 -10.69
C ALA A 81 13.90 -0.59 -11.15
N ALA A 82 14.36 -0.70 -12.41
CA ALA A 82 14.84 -1.97 -12.94
C ALA A 82 15.97 -2.55 -12.09
N ALA A 83 15.91 -3.85 -11.82
CA ALA A 83 16.94 -4.59 -11.11
C ALA A 83 17.60 -5.62 -12.05
N VAL A 84 18.88 -5.89 -11.80
CA VAL A 84 19.70 -6.75 -12.66
C VAL A 84 19.51 -8.25 -12.37
N SER A 85 18.92 -8.60 -11.22
CA SER A 85 18.61 -9.99 -10.85
C SER A 85 17.40 -10.04 -9.89
N PRO A 86 16.79 -11.23 -9.71
CA PRO A 86 15.71 -11.41 -8.73
C PRO A 86 16.13 -11.06 -7.29
N GLU A 87 17.35 -11.42 -6.88
CA GLU A 87 17.89 -11.14 -5.56
C GLU A 87 18.09 -9.62 -5.36
N ALA A 88 18.57 -8.93 -6.38
CA ALA A 88 18.71 -7.47 -6.36
C ALA A 88 17.33 -6.79 -6.32
N ALA A 89 16.32 -7.36 -6.97
CA ALA A 89 14.95 -6.89 -6.92
C ALA A 89 14.37 -7.00 -5.51
N GLU A 90 14.52 -8.16 -4.85
CA GLU A 90 14.05 -8.36 -3.48
C GLU A 90 14.75 -7.42 -2.49
N ALA A 91 16.07 -7.27 -2.60
CA ALA A 91 16.83 -6.34 -1.75
C ALA A 91 16.36 -4.89 -1.93
N LEU A 92 16.06 -4.49 -3.18
CA LEU A 92 15.56 -3.16 -3.49
C LEU A 92 14.15 -2.93 -2.92
N ASP A 93 13.26 -3.90 -3.05
CA ASP A 93 11.91 -3.85 -2.48
C ASP A 93 11.96 -3.68 -0.95
N ARG A 94 12.81 -4.45 -0.26
CA ARG A 94 13.02 -4.31 1.20
C ARG A 94 13.56 -2.94 1.58
N THR A 95 14.48 -2.39 0.77
CA THR A 95 15.02 -1.03 0.97
C THR A 95 13.91 0.01 0.82
N ILE A 96 13.10 -0.07 -0.23
CA ILE A 96 11.98 0.86 -0.46
C ILE A 96 11.02 0.85 0.74
N ILE A 97 10.64 -0.32 1.24
CA ILE A 97 9.74 -0.44 2.40
C ILE A 97 10.40 0.12 3.67
N ALA A 98 11.69 -0.15 3.90
CA ALA A 98 12.42 0.38 5.05
C ALA A 98 12.52 1.91 5.00
N ASP A 99 12.84 2.49 3.84
CA ASP A 99 12.92 3.93 3.62
C ASP A 99 11.54 4.60 3.81
N PHE A 100 10.49 3.98 3.29
CA PHE A 100 9.11 4.45 3.49
C PHE A 100 8.72 4.48 4.97
N ARG A 101 9.03 3.44 5.74
CA ARG A 101 8.77 3.39 7.19
C ARG A 101 9.59 4.43 7.95
N GLY A 102 10.86 4.60 7.60
CA GLY A 102 11.72 5.64 8.15
C GLY A 102 11.13 7.03 7.90
N MET A 103 10.75 7.32 6.66
CA MET A 103 10.11 8.56 6.27
C MET A 103 8.83 8.84 7.10
N LEU A 104 7.93 7.84 7.23
CA LEU A 104 6.71 8.01 8.04
C LEU A 104 7.03 8.32 9.51
N SER A 105 8.03 7.63 10.08
CA SER A 105 8.45 7.85 11.47
C SER A 105 9.00 9.25 11.71
N GLU A 106 9.71 9.81 10.73
CA GLU A 106 10.38 11.11 10.83
C GLU A 106 9.44 12.27 10.49
N THR A 107 8.66 12.16 9.42
CA THR A 107 7.89 13.29 8.86
C THR A 107 6.43 13.31 9.29
N ALA A 108 5.86 12.13 9.56
CA ALA A 108 4.45 11.98 9.95
C ALA A 108 4.28 11.08 11.20
N PRO A 109 5.02 11.35 12.30
CA PRO A 109 4.93 10.52 13.49
C PRO A 109 3.51 10.48 14.04
N GLY A 110 3.01 9.26 14.32
CA GLY A 110 1.66 9.03 14.84
C GLY A 110 0.52 9.21 13.84
N ALA A 111 0.80 9.64 12.60
CA ALA A 111 -0.22 9.83 11.56
C ALA A 111 -0.61 8.54 10.85
N ALA A 112 0.25 7.52 10.89
CA ALA A 112 0.04 6.22 10.25
C ALA A 112 0.66 5.07 11.04
N SER A 113 0.14 3.86 10.79
CA SER A 113 0.81 2.59 11.14
C SER A 113 0.90 1.71 9.91
N VAL A 114 2.08 1.11 9.70
CA VAL A 114 2.25 0.01 8.74
C VAL A 114 1.84 -1.28 9.42
N VAL A 115 0.78 -1.88 8.91
CA VAL A 115 0.16 -3.10 9.47
C VAL A 115 0.45 -4.36 8.63
N GLY A 116 1.14 -4.20 7.51
CA GLY A 116 1.55 -5.31 6.65
C GLY A 116 2.50 -4.88 5.56
N GLU A 117 3.17 -5.87 4.98
CA GLU A 117 4.06 -5.71 3.83
C GLU A 117 3.84 -6.88 2.87
N ALA A 118 3.88 -6.61 1.58
CA ALA A 118 3.73 -7.66 0.58
C ALA A 118 4.63 -7.37 -0.63
N PHE A 119 4.93 -8.45 -1.36
CA PHE A 119 5.88 -8.42 -2.46
C PHE A 119 5.34 -9.17 -3.66
N SER A 120 5.53 -8.59 -4.82
CA SER A 120 5.23 -9.18 -6.12
C SER A 120 6.46 -9.17 -7.02
N GLU A 121 6.29 -9.57 -8.26
CA GLU A 121 7.39 -9.53 -9.23
C GLU A 121 7.85 -8.12 -9.56
N LYS A 122 6.93 -7.15 -9.56
CA LYS A 122 7.19 -5.77 -10.01
C LYS A 122 7.03 -4.72 -8.93
N ARG A 123 6.35 -5.06 -7.83
CA ARG A 123 5.90 -4.10 -6.82
C ARG A 123 6.18 -4.61 -5.42
N CYS A 124 6.40 -3.68 -4.51
CA CYS A 124 6.26 -3.91 -3.09
C CYS A 124 5.11 -3.07 -2.53
N TYR A 125 4.53 -3.55 -1.44
CA TYR A 125 3.32 -3.03 -0.84
C TYR A 125 3.53 -2.77 0.64
N ALA A 126 3.02 -1.65 1.13
CA ALA A 126 2.91 -1.35 2.55
C ALA A 126 1.43 -1.16 2.90
N GLU A 127 0.87 -2.08 3.68
CA GLU A 127 -0.48 -1.95 4.20
C GLU A 127 -0.49 -0.97 5.37
N VAL A 128 -1.46 -0.05 5.36
CA VAL A 128 -1.46 1.06 6.32
C VAL A 128 -2.84 1.34 6.89
N MET A 129 -2.83 1.80 8.14
CA MET A 129 -3.92 2.55 8.75
C MET A 129 -3.46 4.01 8.89
N LEU A 130 -4.27 4.96 8.43
CA LEU A 130 -3.96 6.38 8.41
C LEU A 130 -4.95 7.12 9.30
N TRP A 131 -4.43 7.84 10.30
CA TRP A 131 -5.21 8.74 11.19
C TRP A 131 -5.16 10.20 10.72
N ASP A 132 -4.12 10.55 9.96
CA ASP A 132 -3.95 11.85 9.32
C ASP A 132 -3.45 11.62 7.88
N SER A 133 -4.41 11.36 6.99
CA SER A 133 -4.12 11.04 5.60
C SER A 133 -3.44 12.18 4.85
N ASP A 134 -3.83 13.43 5.13
CA ASP A 134 -3.30 14.60 4.42
C ASP A 134 -1.81 14.74 4.68
N ARG A 135 -1.42 14.64 5.96
CA ARG A 135 -0.03 14.71 6.38
C ARG A 135 0.81 13.57 5.80
N VAL A 136 0.25 12.35 5.79
CA VAL A 136 0.94 11.19 5.21
C VAL A 136 1.09 11.33 3.71
N PHE A 137 0.05 11.77 3.00
CA PHE A 137 0.10 11.92 1.55
C PHE A 137 1.09 13.02 1.12
N GLU A 138 1.16 14.13 1.85
CA GLU A 138 2.18 15.16 1.62
C GLU A 138 3.60 14.60 1.83
N ALA A 139 3.82 13.86 2.91
CA ALA A 139 5.11 13.23 3.19
C ALA A 139 5.52 12.23 2.10
N VAL A 140 4.57 11.39 1.63
CA VAL A 140 4.81 10.43 0.56
C VAL A 140 5.09 11.12 -0.77
N GLN A 141 4.37 12.20 -1.09
CA GLN A 141 4.62 13.00 -2.30
C GLN A 141 6.04 13.55 -2.33
N ASN A 142 6.48 14.13 -1.21
CA ASN A 142 7.82 14.70 -1.09
C ASN A 142 8.90 13.62 -1.16
N TRP A 143 8.74 12.53 -0.42
CA TRP A 143 9.69 11.42 -0.42
C TRP A 143 9.80 10.72 -1.78
N SER A 144 8.66 10.35 -2.37
CA SER A 144 8.66 9.60 -3.62
C SER A 144 9.24 10.39 -4.79
N SER A 145 9.08 11.72 -4.80
CA SER A 145 9.68 12.59 -5.83
C SER A 145 11.22 12.52 -5.85
N GLN A 146 11.84 12.28 -4.69
CA GLN A 146 13.29 12.22 -4.50
C GLN A 146 13.85 10.78 -4.57
N ALA A 147 13.01 9.77 -4.35
CA ALA A 147 13.41 8.37 -4.33
C ALA A 147 13.74 7.87 -5.75
N SER A 148 15.03 7.78 -6.10
CA SER A 148 15.48 7.31 -7.42
C SER A 148 15.25 5.83 -7.67
N ASN A 149 15.13 5.04 -6.60
CA ASN A 149 14.85 3.61 -6.60
C ASN A 149 13.35 3.28 -6.79
N VAL A 150 12.47 4.28 -6.72
CA VAL A 150 11.02 4.15 -6.93
C VAL A 150 10.65 4.76 -8.28
N ARG A 151 10.08 3.97 -9.17
CA ARG A 151 9.59 4.38 -10.49
C ARG A 151 8.17 4.94 -10.42
N ALA A 152 7.30 4.28 -9.66
CA ALA A 152 5.95 4.75 -9.38
C ALA A 152 5.60 4.53 -7.92
N ALA A 153 4.79 5.44 -7.36
CA ALA A 153 4.27 5.38 -6.00
C ALA A 153 2.80 5.79 -6.00
N ALA A 154 1.95 5.00 -5.39
CA ALA A 154 0.53 5.32 -5.27
C ALA A 154 -0.09 4.70 -4.03
N PHE A 155 -1.25 5.24 -3.62
CA PHE A 155 -2.11 4.71 -2.57
C PHE A 155 -3.41 4.18 -3.16
N HIS A 156 -3.83 3.02 -2.69
CA HIS A 156 -5.14 2.46 -2.99
C HIS A 156 -5.84 2.12 -1.68
N SER A 157 -7.05 2.67 -1.50
CA SER A 157 -7.89 2.29 -0.37
C SER A 157 -8.36 0.85 -0.52
N TYR A 158 -8.52 0.14 0.60
CA TYR A 158 -9.23 -1.15 0.61
C TYR A 158 -10.70 -1.04 0.15
N ARG A 159 -11.24 0.16 0.06
CA ARG A 159 -12.49 0.43 -0.62
C ARG A 159 -12.23 0.62 -2.11
N ARG A 160 -12.36 -0.45 -2.89
CA ARG A 160 -12.07 -0.45 -4.35
C ARG A 160 -12.65 0.73 -5.14
N PRO A 161 -13.91 1.16 -4.93
CA PRO A 161 -14.48 2.29 -5.66
C PRO A 161 -13.81 3.64 -5.41
N ALA A 162 -12.98 3.76 -4.36
CA ALA A 162 -12.27 5.01 -4.06
C ALA A 162 -11.18 5.36 -5.08
N GLY A 163 -10.79 4.39 -5.93
CA GLY A 163 -9.76 4.61 -6.94
C GLY A 163 -8.35 4.62 -6.38
N ILE A 164 -7.40 5.04 -7.21
CA ILE A 164 -5.96 5.06 -6.92
C ILE A 164 -5.48 6.51 -6.94
N LEU A 165 -4.76 6.91 -5.90
CA LEU A 165 -4.08 8.20 -5.82
C LEU A 165 -2.59 8.01 -6.13
N PHE A 166 -2.12 8.60 -7.23
CA PHE A 166 -0.72 8.54 -7.64
C PHE A 166 0.07 9.71 -7.08
N PHE A 167 1.25 9.44 -6.52
CA PHE A 167 2.24 10.41 -6.05
C PHE A 167 3.40 10.54 -7.03
N LYS A 168 3.76 9.44 -7.69
CA LYS A 168 4.77 9.38 -8.73
C LYS A 168 4.32 8.41 -9.79
N SER A 169 4.38 8.80 -11.05
CA SER A 169 4.13 7.93 -12.19
C SER A 169 5.26 8.09 -13.20
N GLU A 170 5.63 7.01 -13.84
CA GLU A 170 6.47 7.10 -15.03
C GLU A 170 5.67 7.78 -16.13
N ASP A 171 6.28 8.75 -16.79
CA ASP A 171 5.65 9.50 -17.90
C ASP A 171 5.36 8.52 -19.05
N ARG A 172 4.11 8.08 -19.16
CA ARG A 172 3.63 7.24 -20.28
C ARG A 172 3.62 8.01 -21.62
N SER A 173 3.92 9.30 -21.61
CA SER A 173 3.89 10.15 -22.79
C SER A 173 4.99 9.83 -23.82
N LYS A 174 6.05 9.10 -23.44
CA LYS A 174 7.13 8.72 -24.37
C LYS A 174 6.82 7.50 -25.23
N ASN A 175 5.91 6.62 -24.81
CA ASN A 175 5.59 5.40 -25.58
C ASN A 175 4.39 5.57 -26.52
N ALA A 176 3.65 6.68 -26.46
CA ALA A 176 2.54 6.94 -27.36
C ALA A 176 3.00 7.58 -28.68
N SER A 177 4.18 8.24 -28.72
CA SER A 177 4.69 8.86 -29.95
C SER A 177 5.32 7.87 -30.95
N ASP A 178 5.78 6.72 -30.46
CA ASP A 178 6.42 5.71 -31.32
C ASP A 178 5.42 4.74 -31.97
N ALA A 179 4.15 4.75 -31.53
CA ALA A 179 3.09 3.91 -32.10
C ALA A 179 2.37 4.58 -33.30
N ASP A 180 2.34 5.91 -33.35
CA ASP A 180 1.63 6.65 -34.43
C ASP A 180 2.50 6.85 -35.70
N GLU A 181 3.85 6.67 -35.62
CA GLU A 181 4.70 6.77 -36.80
C GLU A 181 4.79 5.49 -37.66
N ALA A 182 4.24 4.36 -37.15
CA ALA A 182 4.31 3.09 -37.88
C ALA A 182 3.17 2.85 -38.88
N ASP A 183 2.10 3.62 -38.86
CA ASP A 183 0.91 3.43 -39.70
C ASP A 183 0.83 4.39 -40.93
N GLU A 184 1.80 5.27 -41.14
CA GLU A 184 1.81 6.19 -42.31
C GLU A 184 2.69 5.74 -43.50
N VAL A 185 3.24 4.50 -43.46
CA VAL A 185 4.02 3.95 -44.60
C VAL A 185 3.43 2.61 -45.03
N SER A 186 2.30 2.67 -45.75
CA SER A 186 1.87 1.58 -46.64
C SER A 186 0.92 2.11 -47.69
#